data_1700eddb068665602c4f992be61fad01
#
_entry.id   1700eddb068665602c4f992be61fad01
#
_cell.length_a   1.000
_cell.length_b   1.000
_cell.length_c   1.000
_cell.angle_alpha   90.00
_cell.angle_beta   90.00
_cell.angle_gamma   90.00
#
_symmetry.space_group_name_H-M   'P 1'
#
loop_
_entity.id
_entity.type
_entity.pdbx_description
1 polymer ?
#
loop_
_entity_poly.entity_id
_entity_poly.type
_entity_poly.pdbx_seq_one_letter_code
_entity_poly.pdbx_strand_id
1 'polypeptide(L)'
;KRLTKQAEAVSSNNFIINTDIPATKEFKEVTLAMNKMVEKVKGIFEKEASSAQNYHRLLYTDDLTALGNRNYFELKFNEFLVSEEADTKGNVLTLFIDGIIEANKTMGYKKVDKLIQELSSLVRNNIKDMDQAVISRIDGTKIAVIFPRMDADEIEALAEKILAQAIMTLEQSSIPECGIKL
;
A
#
# COMPACT_ATOMS: atom_id res chain seq x y z
N LYS A 1 32.26 27.91 -14.30
CA LYS A 1 31.68 26.73 -15.03
C LYS A 1 31.29 25.57 -14.15
N ARG A 2 32.07 25.12 -13.11
CA ARG A 2 31.70 23.95 -12.24
C ARG A 2 30.58 24.32 -11.28
N LEU A 3 30.66 25.45 -10.56
CA LEU A 3 29.64 25.92 -9.66
C LEU A 3 28.31 26.23 -10.38
N THR A 4 28.38 26.75 -11.60
CA THR A 4 27.19 26.97 -12.44
C THR A 4 26.50 25.65 -12.77
N LYS A 5 27.26 24.62 -13.20
CA LYS A 5 26.73 23.27 -13.44
C LYS A 5 26.12 22.63 -12.20
N GLN A 6 26.72 22.85 -11.03
CA GLN A 6 26.19 22.36 -9.76
C GLN A 6 24.86 23.05 -9.43
N ALA A 7 24.74 24.35 -9.61
CA ALA A 7 23.49 25.09 -9.40
C ALA A 7 22.39 24.65 -10.39
N GLU A 8 22.74 24.46 -11.67
CA GLU A 8 21.83 23.92 -12.69
C GLU A 8 21.38 22.51 -12.37
N ALA A 9 22.29 21.65 -11.88
CA ALA A 9 21.95 20.27 -11.48
C ALA A 9 20.94 20.24 -10.33
N VAL A 10 21.07 21.12 -9.33
CA VAL A 10 20.08 21.23 -8.23
C VAL A 10 18.69 21.57 -8.75
N SER A 11 18.58 22.44 -9.77
CA SER A 11 17.30 22.78 -10.40
C SER A 11 16.61 21.59 -11.08
N SER A 12 17.40 20.57 -11.45
CA SER A 12 16.93 19.31 -12.05
C SER A 12 16.85 18.16 -11.03
N ASN A 13 16.80 18.46 -9.74
CA ASN A 13 16.81 17.47 -8.64
C ASN A 13 18.04 16.55 -8.63
N ASN A 14 19.16 17.00 -9.23
CA ASN A 14 20.42 16.27 -9.26
C ASN A 14 21.42 16.93 -8.28
N PHE A 15 21.63 16.32 -7.12
CA PHE A 15 22.40 16.88 -6.01
C PHE A 15 23.89 16.48 -6.10
N ILE A 16 24.64 17.12 -7.00
CA ILE A 16 26.07 16.85 -7.24
C ILE A 16 26.90 17.66 -6.26
N ILE A 17 27.86 17.00 -5.59
CA ILE A 17 28.85 17.63 -4.72
C ILE A 17 30.17 17.75 -5.50
N ASN A 18 30.80 18.92 -5.44
CA ASN A 18 32.11 19.13 -6.00
C ASN A 18 33.19 18.58 -5.06
N THR A 19 33.83 17.48 -5.46
CA THR A 19 34.92 16.85 -4.71
C THR A 19 36.29 17.50 -4.98
N ASP A 20 36.45 18.18 -6.13
CA ASP A 20 37.65 18.88 -6.52
C ASP A 20 37.60 20.32 -5.96
N ILE A 21 38.26 20.50 -4.81
CA ILE A 21 38.26 21.76 -4.06
C ILE A 21 39.43 22.63 -4.54
N PRO A 22 39.19 23.87 -5.02
CA PRO A 22 40.23 24.78 -5.47
C PRO A 22 41.25 25.10 -4.39
N ALA A 23 42.51 25.33 -4.79
CA ALA A 23 43.60 25.65 -3.88
C ALA A 23 43.54 27.09 -3.34
N THR A 24 42.95 28.04 -4.11
CA THR A 24 42.79 29.44 -3.70
C THR A 24 41.72 29.58 -2.62
N LYS A 25 42.01 30.39 -1.59
CA LYS A 25 41.18 30.50 -0.39
C LYS A 25 39.73 30.86 -0.70
N GLU A 26 39.55 31.88 -1.53
CA GLU A 26 38.23 32.44 -1.89
C GLU A 26 37.39 31.40 -2.64
N PHE A 27 37.98 30.74 -3.64
CA PHE A 27 37.24 29.69 -4.40
C PHE A 27 36.99 28.44 -3.58
N LYS A 28 37.87 28.08 -2.65
CA LYS A 28 37.68 27.00 -1.69
C LYS A 28 36.46 27.26 -0.79
N GLU A 29 36.39 28.46 -0.19
CA GLU A 29 35.29 28.83 0.70
C GLU A 29 33.94 28.81 -0.04
N VAL A 30 33.87 29.34 -1.25
CA VAL A 30 32.66 29.32 -2.08
C VAL A 30 32.27 27.89 -2.46
N THR A 31 33.21 27.05 -2.83
CA THR A 31 32.93 25.64 -3.19
C THR A 31 32.39 24.86 -2.00
N LEU A 32 33.00 25.02 -0.82
CA LEU A 32 32.52 24.37 0.41
C LEU A 32 31.15 24.88 0.84
N ALA A 33 30.92 26.20 0.74
CA ALA A 33 29.60 26.77 1.04
C ALA A 33 28.50 26.23 0.10
N MET A 34 28.83 26.14 -1.22
CA MET A 34 27.92 25.57 -2.21
C MET A 34 27.64 24.08 -1.95
N ASN A 35 28.65 23.27 -1.64
CA ASN A 35 28.49 21.88 -1.28
C ASN A 35 27.56 21.73 -0.07
N LYS A 36 27.80 22.52 0.99
CA LYS A 36 26.93 22.52 2.18
C LYS A 36 25.48 22.92 1.86
N MET A 37 25.29 23.87 0.93
CA MET A 37 23.94 24.26 0.48
C MET A 37 23.28 23.11 -0.29
N VAL A 38 23.99 22.43 -1.20
CA VAL A 38 23.46 21.28 -1.94
C VAL A 38 23.09 20.13 -1.00
N GLU A 39 23.92 19.80 -0.02
CA GLU A 39 23.63 18.80 1.01
C GLU A 39 22.35 19.14 1.79
N LYS A 40 22.21 20.41 2.19
CA LYS A 40 21.03 20.87 2.91
C LYS A 40 19.77 20.78 2.07
N VAL A 41 19.81 21.20 0.80
CA VAL A 41 18.67 21.10 -0.13
C VAL A 41 18.30 19.65 -0.38
N LYS A 42 19.30 18.77 -0.60
CA LYS A 42 19.11 17.33 -0.73
C LYS A 42 18.38 16.74 0.48
N GLY A 43 18.86 17.08 1.69
CA GLY A 43 18.23 16.59 2.94
C GLY A 43 16.79 17.08 3.12
N ILE A 44 16.47 18.31 2.71
CA ILE A 44 15.10 18.82 2.71
C ILE A 44 14.25 18.03 1.71
N PHE A 45 14.73 17.82 0.49
CA PHE A 45 14.03 17.10 -0.54
C PHE A 45 13.73 15.65 -0.14
N GLU A 46 14.73 14.93 0.42
CA GLU A 46 14.57 13.56 0.92
C GLU A 46 13.56 13.48 2.07
N LYS A 47 13.58 14.47 2.97
CA LYS A 47 12.61 14.54 4.07
C LYS A 47 11.18 14.78 3.55
N GLU A 48 10.99 15.69 2.62
CA GLU A 48 9.68 15.97 2.01
C GLU A 48 9.15 14.74 1.25
N ALA A 49 10.01 14.07 0.46
CA ALA A 49 9.64 12.84 -0.25
C ALA A 49 9.23 11.73 0.73
N SER A 50 10.00 11.53 1.80
CA SER A 50 9.66 10.56 2.86
C SER A 50 8.37 10.92 3.58
N SER A 51 8.15 12.20 3.87
CA SER A 51 6.92 12.67 4.50
C SER A 51 5.70 12.44 3.61
N ALA A 52 5.80 12.77 2.32
CA ALA A 52 4.74 12.54 1.34
C ALA A 52 4.39 11.04 1.23
N GLN A 53 5.40 10.17 1.20
CA GLN A 53 5.20 8.72 1.17
C GLN A 53 4.52 8.21 2.45
N ASN A 54 4.92 8.73 3.62
CA ASN A 54 4.29 8.40 4.89
C ASN A 54 2.83 8.86 4.95
N TYR A 55 2.53 10.08 4.49
CA TYR A 55 1.16 10.57 4.39
C TYR A 55 0.31 9.70 3.47
N HIS A 56 0.83 9.33 2.31
CA HIS A 56 0.13 8.42 1.38
C HIS A 56 -0.17 7.07 2.05
N ARG A 57 0.82 6.49 2.76
CA ARG A 57 0.63 5.23 3.50
C ARG A 57 -0.46 5.37 4.56
N LEU A 58 -0.42 6.42 5.39
CA LEU A 58 -1.42 6.66 6.44
C LEU A 58 -2.83 6.87 5.89
N LEU A 59 -2.95 7.52 4.73
CA LEU A 59 -4.25 7.80 4.11
C LEU A 59 -4.87 6.57 3.45
N TYR A 60 -4.06 5.65 2.89
CA TYR A 60 -4.55 4.63 1.96
C TYR A 60 -4.18 3.19 2.33
N THR A 61 -3.44 2.95 3.41
CA THR A 61 -3.01 1.61 3.79
C THR A 61 -3.57 1.24 5.17
N ASP A 62 -4.01 0.00 5.34
CA ASP A 62 -4.36 -0.61 6.63
C ASP A 62 -3.08 -1.10 7.32
N ASP A 63 -2.81 -0.60 8.54
CA ASP A 63 -1.56 -0.87 9.26
C ASP A 63 -1.42 -2.35 9.70
N LEU A 64 -2.54 -3.05 9.92
CA LEU A 64 -2.48 -4.45 10.34
C LEU A 64 -2.14 -5.39 9.17
N THR A 65 -2.75 -5.18 8.01
CA THR A 65 -2.69 -6.12 6.88
C THR A 65 -1.80 -5.65 5.74
N ALA A 66 -1.40 -4.38 5.74
CA ALA A 66 -0.74 -3.69 4.64
C ALA A 66 -1.51 -3.78 3.30
N LEU A 67 -2.82 -4.02 3.35
CA LEU A 67 -3.74 -3.85 2.23
C LEU A 67 -4.14 -2.39 2.08
N GLY A 68 -4.86 -2.05 1.00
CA GLY A 68 -5.59 -0.79 0.97
C GLY A 68 -6.55 -0.70 2.17
N ASN A 69 -6.76 0.50 2.69
CA ASN A 69 -7.80 0.74 3.70
C ASN A 69 -9.13 1.15 3.03
N ARG A 70 -10.14 1.51 3.82
CA ARG A 70 -11.43 1.98 3.33
C ARG A 70 -11.30 3.15 2.35
N ASN A 71 -10.46 4.16 2.67
CA ASN A 71 -10.29 5.33 1.79
C ASN A 71 -9.72 4.93 0.43
N TYR A 72 -8.79 3.98 0.41
CA TYR A 72 -8.25 3.45 -0.84
C TYR A 72 -9.30 2.69 -1.64
N PHE A 73 -10.12 1.87 -0.98
CA PHE A 73 -11.23 1.18 -1.62
C PHE A 73 -12.21 2.18 -2.26
N GLU A 74 -12.66 3.18 -1.51
CA GLU A 74 -13.61 4.19 -1.98
C GLU A 74 -13.05 4.99 -3.16
N LEU A 75 -11.76 5.37 -3.09
CA LEU A 75 -11.06 6.05 -4.18
C LEU A 75 -11.09 5.18 -5.45
N LYS A 76 -10.64 3.93 -5.35
CA LYS A 76 -10.55 3.01 -6.50
C LYS A 76 -11.90 2.59 -7.05
N PHE A 77 -12.86 2.41 -6.18
CA PHE A 77 -14.24 2.10 -6.58
C PHE A 77 -14.89 3.26 -7.33
N ASN A 78 -14.68 4.49 -6.88
CA ASN A 78 -15.15 5.68 -7.60
C ASN A 78 -14.44 5.87 -8.95
N GLU A 79 -13.11 5.66 -9.02
CA GLU A 79 -12.38 5.66 -10.30
C GLU A 79 -12.97 4.63 -11.28
N PHE A 80 -13.30 3.43 -10.79
CA PHE A 80 -13.93 2.39 -11.59
C PHE A 80 -15.33 2.80 -12.09
N LEU A 81 -16.18 3.40 -11.22
CA LEU A 81 -17.54 3.83 -11.60
C LEU A 81 -17.56 4.97 -12.62
N VAL A 82 -16.55 5.84 -12.62
CA VAL A 82 -16.45 7.02 -13.50
C VAL A 82 -15.68 6.71 -14.78
N SER A 83 -15.02 5.54 -14.88
CA SER A 83 -14.30 5.17 -16.09
C SER A 83 -15.27 5.10 -17.29
N GLU A 84 -15.02 5.93 -18.32
CA GLU A 84 -15.86 6.05 -19.54
C GLU A 84 -15.79 4.82 -20.48
N GLU A 85 -15.09 3.77 -20.11
CA GLU A 85 -15.10 2.51 -20.83
C GLU A 85 -16.46 1.83 -20.62
N ALA A 86 -17.44 2.22 -21.41
CA ALA A 86 -18.87 1.94 -21.30
C ALA A 86 -19.28 0.44 -21.31
N ASP A 87 -18.33 -0.49 -21.39
CA ASP A 87 -18.57 -1.95 -21.41
C ASP A 87 -17.85 -2.70 -20.27
N THR A 88 -17.25 -2.01 -19.32
CA THR A 88 -16.54 -2.66 -18.21
C THR A 88 -17.53 -3.11 -17.13
N LYS A 89 -18.00 -4.33 -17.26
CA LYS A 89 -18.65 -5.05 -16.16
C LYS A 89 -17.55 -5.43 -15.16
N GLY A 90 -17.60 -4.85 -13.96
CA GLY A 90 -16.74 -5.24 -12.86
C GLY A 90 -17.53 -5.88 -11.74
N ASN A 91 -16.83 -6.57 -10.88
CA ASN A 91 -17.40 -7.25 -9.74
C ASN A 91 -16.65 -6.88 -8.45
N VAL A 92 -17.32 -6.99 -7.33
CA VAL A 92 -16.72 -6.83 -6.00
C VAL A 92 -16.94 -8.09 -5.20
N LEU A 93 -15.85 -8.68 -4.73
CA LEU A 93 -15.88 -9.81 -3.81
C LEU A 93 -15.59 -9.30 -2.40
N THR A 94 -16.36 -9.73 -1.41
CA THR A 94 -16.13 -9.33 -0.01
C THR A 94 -16.04 -10.55 0.88
N LEU A 95 -14.86 -10.77 1.46
CA LEU A 95 -14.65 -11.74 2.54
C LEU A 95 -15.08 -11.11 3.87
N PHE A 96 -16.07 -11.71 4.49
CA PHE A 96 -16.59 -11.30 5.81
C PHE A 96 -16.12 -12.27 6.89
N ILE A 97 -15.51 -11.76 7.94
CA ILE A 97 -15.03 -12.52 9.10
C ILE A 97 -15.96 -12.24 10.27
N ASP A 98 -16.80 -13.21 10.62
CA ASP A 98 -17.75 -13.12 11.72
C ASP A 98 -17.10 -13.49 13.06
N GLY A 99 -17.70 -13.07 14.18
CA GLY A 99 -17.28 -13.48 15.52
C GLY A 99 -15.99 -12.82 16.07
N ILE A 100 -15.39 -11.86 15.36
CA ILE A 100 -14.11 -11.21 15.77
C ILE A 100 -14.18 -10.59 17.18
N ILE A 101 -15.32 -10.01 17.56
CA ILE A 101 -15.47 -9.35 18.87
C ILE A 101 -15.38 -10.39 20.00
N GLU A 102 -16.04 -11.54 19.86
CA GLU A 102 -15.98 -12.61 20.86
C GLU A 102 -14.61 -13.29 20.87
N ALA A 103 -14.05 -13.54 19.70
CA ALA A 103 -12.70 -14.09 19.57
C ALA A 103 -11.64 -13.19 20.25
N ASN A 104 -11.76 -11.88 20.14
CA ASN A 104 -10.86 -10.95 20.83
C ASN A 104 -10.97 -11.03 22.35
N LYS A 105 -12.19 -11.26 22.89
CA LYS A 105 -12.41 -11.41 24.34
C LYS A 105 -11.84 -12.72 24.88
N THR A 106 -11.98 -13.81 24.12
CA THR A 106 -11.61 -15.16 24.56
C THR A 106 -10.14 -15.48 24.29
N MET A 107 -9.62 -15.11 23.10
CA MET A 107 -8.29 -15.47 22.62
C MET A 107 -7.27 -14.32 22.64
N GLY A 108 -7.76 -13.07 22.77
CA GLY A 108 -6.96 -11.84 22.76
C GLY A 108 -6.59 -11.37 21.36
N TYR A 109 -6.37 -10.06 21.26
CA TYR A 109 -6.14 -9.34 19.99
C TYR A 109 -5.02 -9.94 19.12
N LYS A 110 -3.88 -10.33 19.72
CA LYS A 110 -2.74 -10.86 18.94
C LYS A 110 -3.04 -12.08 18.09
N LYS A 111 -3.88 -13.00 18.60
CA LYS A 111 -4.26 -14.22 17.86
C LYS A 111 -5.21 -13.88 16.72
N VAL A 112 -6.18 -13.01 17.00
CA VAL A 112 -7.17 -12.56 16.01
C VAL A 112 -6.49 -11.71 14.92
N ASP A 113 -5.59 -10.81 15.29
CA ASP A 113 -4.79 -10.01 14.34
C ASP A 113 -3.98 -10.91 13.39
N LYS A 114 -3.38 -11.99 13.94
CA LYS A 114 -2.64 -12.96 13.14
C LYS A 114 -3.56 -13.68 12.14
N LEU A 115 -4.75 -14.11 12.56
CA LEU A 115 -5.76 -14.70 11.67
C LEU A 115 -6.14 -13.74 10.55
N ILE A 116 -6.41 -12.47 10.87
CA ILE A 116 -6.75 -11.45 9.89
C ILE A 116 -5.60 -11.25 8.88
N GLN A 117 -4.35 -11.24 9.34
CA GLN A 117 -3.16 -11.14 8.46
C GLN A 117 -3.02 -12.37 7.56
N GLU A 118 -3.24 -13.58 8.07
CA GLU A 118 -3.19 -14.81 7.30
C GLU A 118 -4.28 -14.84 6.23
N LEU A 119 -5.53 -14.49 6.57
CA LEU A 119 -6.63 -14.38 5.61
C LEU A 119 -6.39 -13.29 4.57
N SER A 120 -5.85 -12.15 4.97
CA SER A 120 -5.47 -11.06 4.05
C SER A 120 -4.41 -11.50 3.05
N SER A 121 -3.41 -12.25 3.52
CA SER A 121 -2.34 -12.80 2.69
C SER A 121 -2.87 -13.87 1.73
N LEU A 122 -3.80 -14.71 2.21
CA LEU A 122 -4.47 -15.72 1.40
C LEU A 122 -5.22 -15.08 0.23
N VAL A 123 -6.07 -14.08 0.49
CA VAL A 123 -6.80 -13.37 -0.56
C VAL A 123 -5.82 -12.72 -1.55
N ARG A 124 -4.81 -11.99 -1.04
CA ARG A 124 -3.79 -11.35 -1.88
C ARG A 124 -3.08 -12.35 -2.80
N ASN A 125 -2.70 -13.53 -2.28
CA ASN A 125 -2.01 -14.55 -3.06
C ASN A 125 -2.87 -15.17 -4.17
N ASN A 126 -4.19 -15.26 -3.96
CA ASN A 126 -5.11 -15.77 -4.96
C ASN A 126 -5.35 -14.78 -6.12
N ILE A 127 -5.14 -13.48 -5.89
CA ILE A 127 -5.42 -12.43 -6.89
C ILE A 127 -4.15 -11.76 -7.44
N LYS A 128 -2.97 -12.17 -7.00
CA LYS A 128 -1.69 -11.48 -7.33
C LYS A 128 -1.38 -11.38 -8.83
N ASP A 129 -1.87 -12.35 -9.61
CA ASP A 129 -1.65 -12.43 -11.06
C ASP A 129 -2.83 -11.86 -11.86
N MET A 130 -3.82 -11.26 -11.19
CA MET A 130 -5.00 -10.65 -11.79
C MET A 130 -4.75 -9.16 -12.05
N ASP A 131 -4.83 -8.79 -13.32
CA ASP A 131 -4.60 -7.42 -13.74
C ASP A 131 -5.65 -6.46 -13.16
N GLN A 132 -5.17 -5.33 -12.62
CA GLN A 132 -5.99 -4.26 -12.05
C GLN A 132 -6.88 -4.64 -10.84
N ALA A 133 -6.76 -5.85 -10.29
CA ALA A 133 -7.48 -6.20 -9.06
C ALA A 133 -7.01 -5.34 -7.86
N VAL A 134 -7.97 -4.74 -7.15
CA VAL A 134 -7.70 -3.87 -5.99
C VAL A 134 -8.21 -4.53 -4.73
N ILE A 135 -7.31 -4.86 -3.82
CA ILE A 135 -7.65 -5.45 -2.51
C ILE A 135 -7.56 -4.42 -1.39
N SER A 136 -8.56 -4.40 -0.52
CA SER A 136 -8.62 -3.47 0.62
C SER A 136 -9.29 -4.12 1.83
N ARG A 137 -8.85 -3.74 3.03
CA ARG A 137 -9.58 -4.01 4.27
C ARG A 137 -10.45 -2.81 4.59
N ILE A 138 -11.76 -2.96 4.42
CA ILE A 138 -12.72 -1.85 4.56
C ILE A 138 -13.21 -1.63 5.98
N ASP A 139 -13.12 -2.63 6.84
CA ASP A 139 -13.34 -2.50 8.28
C ASP A 139 -12.67 -3.65 9.06
N GLY A 140 -12.95 -3.74 10.36
CA GLY A 140 -12.38 -4.78 11.23
C GLY A 140 -12.67 -6.21 10.78
N THR A 141 -13.75 -6.41 10.02
CA THR A 141 -14.32 -7.72 9.68
C THR A 141 -14.38 -8.01 8.19
N LYS A 142 -14.03 -7.05 7.32
CA LYS A 142 -14.25 -7.16 5.87
C LYS A 142 -13.01 -6.86 5.05
N ILE A 143 -12.68 -7.80 4.17
CA ILE A 143 -11.69 -7.63 3.10
C ILE A 143 -12.44 -7.64 1.78
N ALA A 144 -12.29 -6.57 0.99
CA ALA A 144 -12.95 -6.43 -0.30
C ALA A 144 -11.94 -6.41 -1.44
N VAL A 145 -12.33 -6.99 -2.57
CA VAL A 145 -11.57 -6.98 -3.82
C VAL A 145 -12.44 -6.44 -4.94
N ILE A 146 -11.95 -5.45 -5.67
CA ILE A 146 -12.58 -4.94 -6.90
C ILE A 146 -11.92 -5.64 -8.07
N PHE A 147 -12.71 -6.20 -8.98
CA PHE A 147 -12.28 -6.81 -10.22
C PHE A 147 -12.87 -6.02 -11.41
N PRO A 148 -12.12 -5.13 -12.05
CA PRO A 148 -12.66 -4.24 -13.09
C PRO A 148 -13.14 -4.94 -14.36
N ARG A 149 -12.64 -6.14 -14.68
CA ARG A 149 -12.87 -6.81 -15.98
C ARG A 149 -13.08 -8.31 -15.88
N MET A 150 -13.50 -8.82 -14.74
CA MET A 150 -13.68 -10.26 -14.52
C MET A 150 -15.15 -10.65 -14.62
N ASP A 151 -15.45 -11.75 -15.28
CA ASP A 151 -16.80 -12.28 -15.40
C ASP A 151 -17.33 -12.83 -14.09
N ALA A 152 -18.67 -12.87 -13.93
CA ALA A 152 -19.29 -13.35 -12.70
C ALA A 152 -18.96 -14.81 -12.40
N ASP A 153 -18.95 -15.68 -13.43
CA ASP A 153 -18.64 -17.11 -13.29
C ASP A 153 -17.20 -17.35 -12.84
N GLU A 154 -16.24 -16.56 -13.35
CA GLU A 154 -14.83 -16.61 -12.94
C GLU A 154 -14.66 -16.17 -11.48
N ILE A 155 -15.41 -15.15 -11.06
CA ILE A 155 -15.39 -14.68 -9.66
C ILE A 155 -16.03 -15.69 -8.73
N GLU A 156 -17.12 -16.33 -9.12
CA GLU A 156 -17.76 -17.37 -8.31
C GLU A 156 -16.79 -18.53 -8.05
N ALA A 157 -16.11 -19.03 -9.08
CA ALA A 157 -15.09 -20.06 -8.93
C ALA A 157 -13.91 -19.62 -8.05
N LEU A 158 -13.48 -18.35 -8.17
CA LEU A 158 -12.45 -17.78 -7.33
C LEU A 158 -12.92 -17.63 -5.87
N ALA A 159 -14.16 -17.20 -5.67
CA ALA A 159 -14.79 -17.04 -4.36
C ALA A 159 -14.86 -18.39 -3.63
N GLU A 160 -15.34 -19.45 -4.30
CA GLU A 160 -15.39 -20.80 -3.74
C GLU A 160 -13.99 -21.29 -3.30
N LYS A 161 -12.98 -21.06 -4.15
CA LYS A 161 -11.59 -21.41 -3.85
C LYS A 161 -11.07 -20.65 -2.64
N ILE A 162 -11.28 -19.33 -2.59
CA ILE A 162 -10.86 -18.49 -1.45
C ILE A 162 -11.59 -18.93 -0.19
N LEU A 163 -12.90 -19.17 -0.25
CA LEU A 163 -13.71 -19.59 0.88
C LEU A 163 -13.22 -20.92 1.48
N ALA A 164 -12.98 -21.92 0.63
CA ALA A 164 -12.46 -23.22 1.08
C ALA A 164 -11.11 -23.09 1.80
N GLN A 165 -10.18 -22.31 1.23
CA GLN A 165 -8.88 -22.06 1.85
C GLN A 165 -8.99 -21.26 3.15
N ALA A 166 -9.89 -20.27 3.19
CA ALA A 166 -10.11 -19.45 4.36
C ALA A 166 -10.71 -20.23 5.53
N ILE A 167 -11.65 -21.16 5.26
CA ILE A 167 -12.19 -22.08 6.26
C ILE A 167 -11.08 -22.99 6.82
N MET A 168 -10.23 -23.56 5.98
CA MET A 168 -9.07 -24.35 6.43
C MET A 168 -8.12 -23.54 7.31
N THR A 169 -7.86 -22.29 6.94
CA THR A 169 -7.01 -21.38 7.73
C THR A 169 -7.64 -21.09 9.10
N LEU A 170 -8.95 -20.88 9.12
CA LEU A 170 -9.70 -20.66 10.36
C LEU A 170 -9.63 -21.88 11.28
N GLU A 171 -9.87 -23.09 10.77
CA GLU A 171 -9.79 -24.34 11.53
C GLU A 171 -8.40 -24.54 12.15
N GLN A 172 -7.34 -24.25 11.38
CA GLN A 172 -5.96 -24.32 11.86
C GLN A 172 -5.64 -23.28 12.95
N SER A 173 -6.30 -22.14 12.92
CA SER A 173 -6.10 -21.07 13.91
C SER A 173 -6.62 -21.42 15.31
N SER A 174 -7.50 -22.43 15.41
CA SER A 174 -8.16 -22.83 16.66
C SER A 174 -8.93 -21.71 17.34
N ILE A 175 -9.62 -20.87 16.55
CA ILE A 175 -10.49 -19.77 17.02
C ILE A 175 -11.95 -20.15 16.68
N PRO A 176 -12.65 -20.84 17.59
CA PRO A 176 -13.96 -21.43 17.31
C PRO A 176 -15.09 -20.40 17.15
N GLU A 177 -14.90 -19.20 17.68
CA GLU A 177 -15.91 -18.12 17.64
C GLU A 177 -16.01 -17.44 16.26
N CYS A 178 -14.98 -17.60 15.40
CA CYS A 178 -14.99 -16.99 14.09
C CYS A 178 -15.66 -17.85 13.02
N GLY A 179 -16.35 -17.17 12.10
CA GLY A 179 -16.92 -17.74 10.87
C GLY A 179 -16.46 -16.93 9.66
N ILE A 180 -16.54 -17.51 8.46
CA ILE A 180 -16.18 -16.84 7.21
C ILE A 180 -17.32 -16.98 6.23
N LYS A 181 -17.63 -15.86 5.53
CA LYS A 181 -18.63 -15.77 4.45
C LYS A 181 -18.04 -14.94 3.30
N LEU A 182 -18.46 -15.23 2.11
CA LEU A 182 -18.17 -14.46 0.89
C LEU A 182 -19.45 -13.99 0.24
#